data_a9ee69fc344f06d9e9df0bd093a97d98
#
_entry.id   a9ee69fc344f06d9e9df0bd093a97d98
#
_cell.length_a   1.000
_cell.length_b   1.000
_cell.length_c   1.000
_cell.angle_alpha   90.00
_cell.angle_beta   90.00
_cell.angle_gamma   90.00
#
_symmetry.space_group_name_H-M   'P 1'
#
loop_
_entity.id
_entity.type
_entity.pdbx_description
1 polymer ?
#
loop_
_entity_poly.entity_id
_entity_poly.type
_entity_poly.pdbx_seq_one_letter_code
_entity_poly.pdbx_strand_id
1 'polypeptide(L)'
;MQVFVLIYFHMKKRKTKLRSHCPVNYGLESFGDRWALLILRDIIFRGKKTYGEFLKSEEGFATNILASRLNHLIDVGILKREPDEKDGRKDVYTLTEKGLDLIPLIFEMVLWSAKYDDQSEAQRITPLVELIRNDNRRISKKVIEQVRRGEGIVKDYLS
;
A
#
# COMPACT_ATOMS: atom_id res chain seq x y z
N MET A 1 39.01 -2.36 2.42
CA MET A 1 37.78 -1.58 2.30
C MET A 1 36.72 -2.38 1.53
N GLN A 2 36.37 -3.57 2.02
CA GLN A 2 35.48 -4.50 1.30
C GLN A 2 34.71 -5.44 2.26
N VAL A 3 34.39 -5.00 3.47
CA VAL A 3 33.72 -5.85 4.49
C VAL A 3 32.32 -5.35 4.90
N PHE A 4 31.91 -4.16 4.45
CA PHE A 4 30.64 -3.54 4.89
C PHE A 4 29.41 -3.85 4.01
N VAL A 5 29.55 -4.56 2.90
CA VAL A 5 28.44 -4.83 1.95
C VAL A 5 27.73 -6.18 2.22
N LEU A 6 28.28 -7.04 3.05
CA LEU A 6 27.78 -8.45 3.21
C LEU A 6 26.82 -8.66 4.40
N ILE A 7 26.53 -7.65 5.22
CA ILE A 7 25.67 -7.82 6.40
C ILE A 7 24.17 -7.59 6.10
N TYR A 8 23.84 -7.00 4.94
CA TYR A 8 22.44 -6.64 4.63
C TYR A 8 21.61 -7.76 3.97
N PHE A 9 22.17 -8.96 3.75
CA PHE A 9 21.51 -9.99 2.93
C PHE A 9 21.03 -11.23 3.69
N HIS A 10 20.94 -11.20 5.02
CA HIS A 10 20.45 -12.35 5.80
C HIS A 10 19.31 -12.03 6.75
N MET A 11 18.32 -11.24 6.30
CA MET A 11 17.01 -11.36 6.94
C MET A 11 16.35 -12.65 6.44
N LYS A 12 16.45 -13.72 7.23
CA LYS A 12 15.67 -14.94 7.03
C LYS A 12 14.22 -14.53 6.79
N LYS A 13 13.74 -14.66 5.55
CA LYS A 13 12.30 -14.64 5.25
C LYS A 13 11.65 -15.61 6.22
N ARG A 14 10.93 -15.07 7.22
CA ARG A 14 10.03 -15.90 8.03
C ARG A 14 9.05 -16.52 7.04
N LYS A 15 9.18 -17.80 6.77
CA LYS A 15 8.17 -18.56 6.06
C LYS A 15 6.94 -18.56 6.96
N THR A 16 6.03 -17.62 6.75
CA THR A 16 4.70 -17.66 7.35
C THR A 16 4.06 -18.94 6.86
N LYS A 17 3.81 -19.87 7.79
CA LYS A 17 3.14 -21.13 7.46
C LYS A 17 1.70 -20.77 7.13
N LEU A 18 1.37 -20.81 5.84
CA LEU A 18 0.01 -20.58 5.37
C LEU A 18 -0.94 -21.63 5.96
N ARG A 19 -2.12 -21.22 6.38
CA ARG A 19 -3.18 -22.14 6.86
C ARG A 19 -3.69 -23.03 5.72
N SER A 20 -3.75 -22.46 4.52
CA SER A 20 -4.14 -23.21 3.33
C SER A 20 -3.63 -22.51 2.07
N HIS A 21 -3.62 -23.22 0.94
CA HIS A 21 -3.33 -22.67 -0.39
C HIS A 21 -4.58 -22.16 -1.12
N CYS A 22 -5.71 -21.97 -0.42
CA CYS A 22 -6.87 -21.28 -0.97
C CYS A 22 -6.46 -19.87 -1.40
N PRO A 23 -6.73 -19.42 -2.64
CA PRO A 23 -6.33 -18.09 -3.13
C PRO A 23 -6.86 -16.94 -2.26
N VAL A 24 -8.08 -17.07 -1.77
CA VAL A 24 -8.68 -16.07 -0.87
C VAL A 24 -7.92 -16.03 0.46
N ASN A 25 -7.63 -17.19 1.06
CA ASN A 25 -6.87 -17.26 2.30
C ASN A 25 -5.46 -16.70 2.15
N TYR A 26 -4.78 -16.98 1.04
CA TYR A 26 -3.48 -16.40 0.76
C TYR A 26 -3.50 -14.86 0.75
N GLY A 27 -4.52 -14.28 0.10
CA GLY A 27 -4.73 -12.84 0.11
C GLY A 27 -4.99 -12.30 1.52
N LEU A 28 -5.90 -12.94 2.28
CA LEU A 28 -6.21 -12.54 3.66
C LEU A 28 -4.97 -12.58 4.56
N GLU A 29 -4.15 -13.63 4.47
CA GLU A 29 -2.92 -13.73 5.26
C GLU A 29 -1.83 -12.74 4.82
N SER A 30 -1.83 -12.32 3.55
CA SER A 30 -0.83 -11.40 3.01
C SER A 30 -1.17 -9.93 3.29
N PHE A 31 -2.41 -9.52 3.07
CA PHE A 31 -2.83 -8.11 3.16
C PHE A 31 -4.25 -7.89 3.71
N GLY A 32 -4.98 -8.94 4.10
CA GLY A 32 -6.39 -8.85 4.53
C GLY A 32 -6.62 -8.17 5.88
N ASP A 33 -5.57 -7.80 6.58
CA ASP A 33 -5.67 -7.03 7.81
C ASP A 33 -6.09 -5.58 7.53
N ARG A 34 -7.02 -5.06 8.33
CA ARG A 34 -7.55 -3.70 8.20
C ARG A 34 -6.45 -2.65 8.11
N TRP A 35 -5.47 -2.72 8.99
CA TRP A 35 -4.40 -1.73 9.06
C TRP A 35 -3.43 -1.82 7.90
N ALA A 36 -3.16 -3.04 7.41
CA ALA A 36 -2.39 -3.26 6.19
C ALA A 36 -3.06 -2.61 4.98
N LEU A 37 -4.37 -2.80 4.80
CA LEU A 37 -5.14 -2.18 3.71
C LEU A 37 -5.14 -0.65 3.81
N LEU A 38 -5.23 -0.07 5.00
CA LEU A 38 -5.16 1.38 5.20
C LEU A 38 -3.76 1.95 4.90
N ILE A 39 -2.69 1.22 5.19
CA ILE A 39 -1.32 1.60 4.77
C ILE A 39 -1.23 1.63 3.24
N LEU A 40 -1.71 0.57 2.57
CA LEU A 40 -1.72 0.52 1.11
C LEU A 40 -2.53 1.67 0.50
N ARG A 41 -3.71 1.96 1.05
CA ARG A 41 -4.50 3.14 0.68
C ARG A 41 -3.70 4.43 0.79
N ASP A 42 -3.02 4.66 1.89
CA ASP A 42 -2.26 5.88 2.14
C ASP A 42 -1.10 6.05 1.15
N ILE A 43 -0.43 4.95 0.78
CA ILE A 43 0.60 4.98 -0.25
C ILE A 43 -0.01 5.31 -1.61
N ILE A 44 -1.05 4.59 -2.02
CA ILE A 44 -1.63 4.69 -3.36
C ILE A 44 -2.32 6.04 -3.58
N PHE A 45 -3.20 6.42 -2.67
CA PHE A 45 -4.03 7.61 -2.86
C PHE A 45 -3.37 8.89 -2.37
N ARG A 46 -2.65 8.85 -1.26
CA ARG A 46 -2.11 10.03 -0.57
C ARG A 46 -0.61 10.22 -0.76
N GLY A 47 0.09 9.25 -1.37
CA GLY A 47 1.54 9.28 -1.61
C GLY A 47 2.38 9.29 -0.33
N LYS A 48 1.83 8.80 0.79
CA LYS A 48 2.58 8.68 2.04
C LYS A 48 3.64 7.60 1.89
N LYS A 49 4.81 7.85 2.44
CA LYS A 49 5.97 6.97 2.29
C LYS A 49 6.85 6.84 3.53
N THR A 50 6.66 7.66 4.55
CA THR A 50 7.47 7.62 5.78
C THR A 50 6.62 7.20 6.98
N TYR A 51 7.27 6.61 7.98
CA TYR A 51 6.61 6.20 9.23
C TYR A 51 5.83 7.36 9.88
N GLY A 52 6.45 8.56 9.92
CA GLY A 52 5.81 9.75 10.49
C GLY A 52 4.58 10.23 9.70
N GLU A 53 4.56 10.06 8.38
CA GLU A 53 3.39 10.38 7.56
C GLU A 53 2.24 9.41 7.82
N PHE A 54 2.52 8.10 7.99
CA PHE A 54 1.48 7.13 8.35
C PHE A 54 0.89 7.41 9.73
N LEU A 55 1.70 7.79 10.72
CA LEU A 55 1.18 8.15 12.06
C LEU A 55 0.19 9.32 12.04
N LYS A 56 0.27 10.19 11.03
CA LYS A 56 -0.66 11.32 10.83
C LYS A 56 -1.92 10.95 10.07
N SER A 57 -2.17 9.65 9.85
CA SER A 57 -3.41 9.18 9.21
C SER A 57 -4.61 9.43 10.10
N GLU A 58 -5.71 9.81 9.49
CA GLU A 58 -6.97 10.16 10.18
C GLU A 58 -7.52 8.99 11.03
N GLU A 59 -7.26 7.76 10.61
CA GLU A 59 -7.68 6.56 11.33
C GLU A 59 -6.90 6.32 12.64
N GLY A 60 -5.81 7.07 12.90
CA GLY A 60 -5.09 7.02 14.15
C GLY A 60 -4.40 5.68 14.42
N PHE A 61 -3.33 5.39 13.68
CA PHE A 61 -2.52 4.20 13.94
C PHE A 61 -1.88 4.26 15.33
N ALA A 62 -2.05 3.21 16.14
CA ALA A 62 -1.17 2.99 17.27
C ALA A 62 0.23 2.62 16.77
N THR A 63 1.26 3.16 17.42
CA THR A 63 2.67 3.01 16.97
C THR A 63 3.12 1.56 16.82
N ASN A 64 2.75 0.70 17.77
CA ASN A 64 3.06 -0.72 17.75
C ASN A 64 2.35 -1.46 16.60
N ILE A 65 1.10 -1.08 16.31
CA ILE A 65 0.33 -1.65 15.21
C ILE A 65 0.94 -1.25 13.87
N LEU A 66 1.24 0.04 13.68
CA LEU A 66 1.86 0.53 12.45
C LEU A 66 3.19 -0.18 12.18
N ALA A 67 4.08 -0.22 13.18
CA ALA A 67 5.37 -0.91 13.04
C ALA A 67 5.20 -2.39 12.68
N SER A 68 4.28 -3.10 13.37
CA SER A 68 4.00 -4.50 13.11
C SER A 68 3.48 -4.73 11.69
N ARG A 69 2.58 -3.88 11.18
CA ARG A 69 1.99 -4.05 9.86
C ARG A 69 2.94 -3.68 8.73
N LEU A 70 3.75 -2.63 8.90
CA LEU A 70 4.82 -2.30 7.95
C LEU A 70 5.82 -3.46 7.82
N ASN A 71 6.27 -4.02 8.94
CA ASN A 71 7.17 -5.18 8.92
C ASN A 71 6.51 -6.40 8.26
N HIS A 72 5.25 -6.69 8.57
CA HIS A 72 4.52 -7.78 7.92
C HIS A 72 4.45 -7.61 6.41
N LEU A 73 4.08 -6.41 5.93
CA LEU A 73 4.01 -6.12 4.49
C LEU A 73 5.37 -6.23 3.79
N ILE A 74 6.47 -5.93 4.50
CA ILE A 74 7.84 -6.15 4.00
C ILE A 74 8.13 -7.66 3.94
N ASP A 75 7.83 -8.41 5.01
CA ASP A 75 8.10 -9.85 5.11
C ASP A 75 7.39 -10.65 4.01
N VAL A 76 6.15 -10.25 3.66
CA VAL A 76 5.39 -10.89 2.57
C VAL A 76 5.73 -10.32 1.19
N GLY A 77 6.65 -9.35 1.11
CA GLY A 77 7.17 -8.79 -0.13
C GLY A 77 6.22 -7.83 -0.86
N ILE A 78 5.25 -7.23 -0.15
CA ILE A 78 4.34 -6.21 -0.69
C ILE A 78 4.99 -4.82 -0.62
N LEU A 79 5.71 -4.53 0.45
CA LEU A 79 6.50 -3.31 0.62
C LEU A 79 8.00 -3.61 0.58
N LYS A 80 8.77 -2.59 0.21
CA LYS A 80 10.20 -2.50 0.48
C LYS A 80 10.46 -1.25 1.33
N ARG A 81 11.55 -1.29 2.10
CA ARG A 81 12.02 -0.20 2.94
C ARG A 81 13.45 0.16 2.52
N GLU A 82 13.68 1.41 2.26
CA GLU A 82 14.97 1.95 1.85
C GLU A 82 15.25 3.25 2.61
N PRO A 83 16.51 3.63 2.88
CA PRO A 83 16.83 4.94 3.41
C PRO A 83 16.35 6.04 2.46
N ASP A 84 15.86 7.16 3.02
CA ASP A 84 15.50 8.33 2.22
C ASP A 84 16.76 8.94 1.57
N GLU A 85 16.70 9.22 0.26
CA GLU A 85 17.82 9.78 -0.48
C GLU A 85 18.26 11.16 0.02
N LYS A 86 17.32 11.94 0.59
CA LYS A 86 17.56 13.30 1.10
C LYS A 86 17.91 13.32 2.59
N ASP A 87 17.40 12.38 3.35
CA ASP A 87 17.65 12.26 4.79
C ASP A 87 17.80 10.78 5.16
N GLY A 88 19.00 10.25 5.02
CA GLY A 88 19.32 8.83 5.28
C GLY A 88 19.00 8.34 6.70
N ARG A 89 18.56 9.23 7.62
CA ARG A 89 18.07 8.86 8.95
C ARG A 89 16.61 8.42 8.94
N LYS A 90 15.90 8.63 7.83
CA LYS A 90 14.52 8.24 7.64
C LYS A 90 14.42 7.06 6.69
N ASP A 91 13.48 6.18 6.95
CA ASP A 91 13.11 5.11 6.04
C ASP A 91 11.92 5.52 5.18
N VAL A 92 11.98 5.14 3.91
CA VAL A 92 10.92 5.29 2.93
C VAL A 92 10.37 3.90 2.60
N TYR A 93 9.04 3.78 2.65
CA TYR A 93 8.29 2.57 2.32
C TYR A 93 7.63 2.75 0.96
N THR A 94 7.90 1.84 0.04
CA THR A 94 7.34 1.86 -1.32
C THR A 94 6.77 0.50 -1.69
N LEU A 95 5.81 0.47 -2.62
CA LEU A 95 5.25 -0.78 -3.13
C LEU A 95 6.27 -1.48 -4.02
N THR A 96 6.39 -2.79 -3.85
CA THR A 96 7.05 -3.69 -4.81
C THR A 96 6.12 -3.95 -5.99
N GLU A 97 6.57 -4.65 -7.05
CA GLU A 97 5.67 -5.09 -8.13
C GLU A 97 4.50 -5.91 -7.58
N LYS A 98 4.75 -6.81 -6.62
CA LYS A 98 3.69 -7.57 -5.92
C LYS A 98 2.69 -6.65 -5.20
N GLY A 99 3.16 -5.53 -4.64
CA GLY A 99 2.30 -4.54 -3.99
C GLY A 99 1.51 -3.71 -5.00
N LEU A 100 2.11 -3.33 -6.13
CA LEU A 100 1.45 -2.59 -7.20
C LEU A 100 0.31 -3.40 -7.83
N ASP A 101 0.43 -4.72 -7.89
CA ASP A 101 -0.61 -5.63 -8.39
C ASP A 101 -1.87 -5.64 -7.51
N LEU A 102 -1.85 -5.05 -6.30
CA LEU A 102 -3.03 -4.89 -5.44
C LEU A 102 -3.88 -3.66 -5.81
N ILE A 103 -3.40 -2.75 -6.64
CA ILE A 103 -4.12 -1.52 -7.00
C ILE A 103 -5.50 -1.82 -7.60
N PRO A 104 -5.66 -2.75 -8.57
CA PRO A 104 -6.99 -3.08 -9.10
C PRO A 104 -7.95 -3.62 -8.04
N LEU A 105 -7.47 -4.40 -7.07
CA LEU A 105 -8.28 -4.92 -5.97
C LEU A 105 -8.76 -3.80 -5.05
N ILE A 106 -7.88 -2.86 -4.70
CA ILE A 106 -8.26 -1.70 -3.87
C ILE A 106 -9.26 -0.82 -4.61
N PHE A 107 -9.16 -0.69 -5.92
CA PHE A 107 -10.15 0.01 -6.73
C PHE A 107 -11.51 -0.67 -6.73
N GLU A 108 -11.58 -2.01 -6.73
CA GLU A 108 -12.86 -2.72 -6.55
C GLU A 108 -13.47 -2.44 -5.17
N MET A 109 -12.64 -2.33 -4.12
CA MET A 109 -13.13 -1.93 -2.79
C MET A 109 -13.72 -0.51 -2.82
N VAL A 110 -13.11 0.43 -3.55
CA VAL A 110 -13.64 1.80 -3.73
C VAL A 110 -15.00 1.75 -4.43
N LEU A 111 -15.14 0.98 -5.51
CA LEU A 111 -16.40 0.83 -6.24
C LEU A 111 -17.49 0.22 -5.37
N TRP A 112 -17.15 -0.81 -4.61
CA TRP A 112 -18.09 -1.45 -3.69
C TRP A 112 -18.56 -0.47 -2.61
N SER A 113 -17.65 0.26 -1.99
CA SER A 113 -17.97 1.26 -0.96
C SER A 113 -18.80 2.41 -1.53
N ALA A 114 -18.45 2.91 -2.73
CA ALA A 114 -19.22 3.96 -3.40
C ALA A 114 -20.68 3.56 -3.70
N LYS A 115 -20.94 2.25 -3.82
CA LYS A 115 -22.27 1.73 -4.08
C LYS A 115 -23.13 1.57 -2.82
N TYR A 116 -22.52 1.21 -1.70
CA TYR A 116 -23.25 0.75 -0.50
C TYR A 116 -23.11 1.66 0.71
N ASP A 117 -22.20 2.63 0.69
CA ASP A 117 -22.04 3.62 1.75
C ASP A 117 -22.44 5.00 1.23
N ASP A 118 -23.62 5.47 1.63
CA ASP A 118 -24.16 6.77 1.23
C ASP A 118 -23.32 7.97 1.73
N GLN A 119 -22.47 7.75 2.74
CA GLN A 119 -21.55 8.75 3.28
C GLN A 119 -20.12 8.57 2.78
N SER A 120 -19.94 7.72 1.75
CA SER A 120 -18.61 7.40 1.23
C SER A 120 -17.84 8.62 0.77
N GLU A 121 -16.58 8.73 1.19
CA GLU A 121 -15.65 9.74 0.64
C GLU A 121 -15.34 9.54 -0.84
N ALA A 122 -15.78 8.44 -1.44
CA ALA A 122 -15.69 8.22 -2.88
C ALA A 122 -16.38 9.34 -3.69
N GLN A 123 -17.34 10.04 -3.10
CA GLN A 123 -17.97 11.23 -3.70
C GLN A 123 -16.97 12.37 -3.98
N ARG A 124 -15.92 12.49 -3.16
CA ARG A 124 -14.86 13.49 -3.33
C ARG A 124 -13.90 13.18 -4.49
N ILE A 125 -13.91 11.94 -4.94
CA ILE A 125 -13.08 11.45 -6.05
C ILE A 125 -13.95 10.86 -7.17
N THR A 126 -15.14 11.45 -7.39
CA THR A 126 -16.09 10.98 -8.40
C THR A 126 -15.43 10.77 -9.78
N PRO A 127 -14.56 11.66 -10.29
CA PRO A 127 -13.91 11.43 -11.57
C PRO A 127 -13.07 10.13 -11.59
N LEU A 128 -12.38 9.79 -10.50
CA LEU A 128 -11.65 8.53 -10.40
C LEU A 128 -12.60 7.34 -10.34
N VAL A 129 -13.68 7.44 -9.56
CA VAL A 129 -14.70 6.37 -9.44
C VAL A 129 -15.30 6.04 -10.81
N GLU A 130 -15.63 7.04 -11.62
CA GLU A 130 -16.14 6.84 -12.97
C GLU A 130 -15.11 6.18 -13.90
N LEU A 131 -13.85 6.61 -13.83
CA LEU A 131 -12.78 5.99 -14.61
C LEU A 131 -12.58 4.52 -14.23
N ILE A 132 -12.60 4.20 -12.93
CA ILE A 132 -12.47 2.81 -12.44
C ILE A 132 -13.68 2.00 -12.92
N ARG A 133 -14.90 2.53 -12.80
CA ARG A 133 -16.14 1.86 -13.23
C ARG A 133 -16.13 1.52 -14.72
N ASN A 134 -15.62 2.43 -15.55
CA ASN A 134 -15.55 2.25 -16.99
C ASN A 134 -14.49 1.23 -17.40
N ASP A 135 -13.29 1.30 -16.82
CA ASP A 135 -12.19 0.39 -17.14
C ASP A 135 -11.14 0.36 -16.01
N ASN A 136 -11.40 -0.45 -14.99
CA ASN A 136 -10.48 -0.62 -13.85
C ASN A 136 -9.08 -1.03 -14.33
N ARG A 137 -8.97 -1.92 -15.30
CA ARG A 137 -7.67 -2.41 -15.77
C ARG A 137 -6.82 -1.30 -16.41
N ARG A 138 -7.45 -0.45 -17.21
CA ARG A 138 -6.78 0.67 -17.88
C ARG A 138 -6.31 1.72 -16.87
N ILE A 139 -7.20 2.13 -15.96
CA ILE A 139 -6.85 3.16 -14.96
C ILE A 139 -5.80 2.62 -13.96
N SER A 140 -5.89 1.34 -13.58
CA SER A 140 -4.89 0.71 -12.72
C SER A 140 -3.49 0.77 -13.33
N LYS A 141 -3.33 0.49 -14.62
CA LYS A 141 -2.02 0.61 -15.30
C LYS A 141 -1.45 2.02 -15.21
N LYS A 142 -2.28 3.05 -15.46
CA LYS A 142 -1.87 4.46 -15.34
C LYS A 142 -1.44 4.80 -13.91
N VAL A 143 -2.23 4.38 -12.94
CA VAL A 143 -1.96 4.65 -11.51
C VAL A 143 -0.72 3.90 -11.02
N ILE A 144 -0.49 2.68 -11.46
CA ILE A 144 0.74 1.93 -11.14
C ILE A 144 1.98 2.75 -11.50
N GLU A 145 2.01 3.39 -12.68
CA GLU A 145 3.14 4.23 -13.09
C GLU A 145 3.29 5.47 -12.21
N GLN A 146 2.20 6.11 -11.78
CA GLN A 146 2.25 7.25 -10.85
C GLN A 146 2.78 6.81 -9.48
N VAL A 147 2.23 5.75 -8.92
CA VAL A 147 2.63 5.23 -7.60
C VAL A 147 4.08 4.74 -7.61
N ARG A 148 4.55 4.15 -8.72
CA ARG A 148 5.95 3.75 -8.90
C ARG A 148 6.91 4.95 -8.81
N ARG A 149 6.47 6.15 -9.22
CA ARG A 149 7.22 7.40 -9.04
C ARG A 149 7.06 8.02 -7.64
N GLY A 150 6.34 7.37 -6.73
CA GLY A 150 6.07 7.87 -5.38
C GLY A 150 5.03 8.99 -5.33
N GLU A 151 4.17 9.09 -6.34
CA GLU A 151 3.11 10.09 -6.44
C GLU A 151 1.79 9.49 -5.93
N GLY A 152 1.10 10.22 -5.03
CA GLY A 152 -0.28 9.90 -4.66
C GLY A 152 -1.26 10.43 -5.68
N ILE A 153 -2.38 9.75 -5.87
CA ILE A 153 -3.31 10.02 -6.98
C ILE A 153 -4.51 10.90 -6.61
N VAL A 154 -4.82 11.09 -5.33
CA VAL A 154 -6.02 11.84 -4.91
C VAL A 154 -6.03 13.26 -5.44
N LYS A 155 -4.90 13.95 -5.46
CA LYS A 155 -4.80 15.34 -5.92
C LYS A 155 -5.26 15.55 -7.37
N ASP A 156 -5.10 14.51 -8.20
CA ASP A 156 -5.43 14.57 -9.62
C ASP A 156 -6.93 14.38 -9.88
N TYR A 157 -7.68 13.92 -8.87
CA TYR A 157 -9.08 13.50 -9.02
C TYR A 157 -10.03 14.12 -7.98
N LEU A 158 -9.56 15.09 -7.17
CA LEU A 158 -10.45 15.84 -6.28
C LEU A 158 -11.42 16.69 -7.09
N SER A 159 -12.70 16.51 -6.84
CA SER A 159 -13.80 17.31 -7.41
C SER A 159 -14.10 18.55 -6.56
#